data_01927d6634536dfd3260e8b2e3ff23bf
#
_entry.id   01927d6634536dfd3260e8b2e3ff23bf
#
_cell.length_a   1.000
_cell.length_b   1.000
_cell.length_c   1.000
_cell.angle_alpha   90.00
_cell.angle_beta   90.00
_cell.angle_gamma   90.00
#
_symmetry.space_group_name_H-M   'P 1'
#
loop_
_entity.id
_entity.type
_entity.pdbx_description
1 polymer ?
#
loop_
_entity_poly.entity_id
_entity_poly.type
_entity_poly.pdbx_seq_one_letter_code
_entity_poly.pdbx_strand_id
1 'polypeptide(L)'
;MAALAPLDYPESVRRAGGVAVLLVPDPRVTDRPEIVLDRIDGLLVAGGSDIDPATYGAGRDPLTGETNLERDRFEIALARRAVEIGLPVLGVCRGMQVLNVAFGGTLIQHLPDRYGHEGHRPTPGSFEGSEHDVRLEEGSLAANVAGESVHSTLQHHHQGIDRLGEGLVATGWAVDDGLAEAIERPGAGFVLGVQWHPEADAGSPVIGAFVDACR
;
A
#
# COMPACT_ATOMS: atom_id res chain seq x y z
N MET A 1 11.46 -10.82 20.43
CA MET A 1 11.08 -10.11 19.18
C MET A 1 10.02 -10.95 18.51
N ALA A 2 8.92 -10.38 18.00
CA ALA A 2 7.84 -11.10 17.33
C ALA A 2 7.57 -10.43 15.96
N ALA A 3 7.31 -11.21 14.92
CA ALA A 3 6.73 -10.72 13.68
C ALA A 3 5.21 -10.81 13.81
N LEU A 4 4.51 -9.68 13.66
CA LEU A 4 3.06 -9.59 13.80
C LEU A 4 2.47 -8.94 12.55
N ALA A 5 1.32 -9.43 12.12
CA ALA A 5 0.47 -8.78 11.15
C ALA A 5 -0.96 -8.76 11.69
N PRO A 6 -1.76 -7.71 11.44
CA PRO A 6 -3.19 -7.72 11.74
C PRO A 6 -3.87 -8.92 11.06
N LEU A 7 -4.75 -9.60 11.79
CA LEU A 7 -5.45 -10.80 11.28
C LEU A 7 -6.41 -10.47 10.12
N ASP A 8 -6.83 -9.21 10.00
CA ASP A 8 -7.74 -8.76 8.95
C ASP A 8 -7.19 -9.02 7.53
N TYR A 9 -5.87 -8.91 7.34
CA TYR A 9 -5.22 -9.22 6.05
C TYR A 9 -5.37 -10.70 5.64
N PRO A 10 -4.86 -11.67 6.43
CA PRO A 10 -4.99 -13.08 6.07
C PRO A 10 -6.45 -13.56 6.05
N GLU A 11 -7.33 -12.98 6.88
CA GLU A 11 -8.76 -13.30 6.85
C GLU A 11 -9.44 -12.80 5.57
N SER A 12 -9.10 -11.60 5.08
CA SER A 12 -9.64 -11.07 3.82
C SER A 12 -9.15 -11.88 2.62
N VAL A 13 -7.87 -12.27 2.58
CA VAL A 13 -7.34 -13.19 1.55
C VAL A 13 -8.07 -14.54 1.59
N ARG A 14 -8.31 -15.10 2.78
CA ARG A 14 -9.04 -16.36 2.94
C ARG A 14 -10.50 -16.26 2.49
N ARG A 15 -11.19 -15.14 2.82
CA ARG A 15 -12.57 -14.88 2.36
C ARG A 15 -12.65 -14.85 0.82
N ALA A 16 -11.62 -14.32 0.17
CA ALA A 16 -11.50 -14.30 -1.29
C ALA A 16 -11.08 -15.66 -1.90
N GLY A 17 -10.86 -16.69 -1.08
CA GLY A 17 -10.50 -18.04 -1.53
C GLY A 17 -8.99 -18.24 -1.75
N GLY A 18 -8.16 -17.33 -1.30
CA GLY A 18 -6.70 -17.44 -1.30
C GLY A 18 -6.16 -18.12 -0.03
N VAL A 19 -4.88 -18.45 -0.06
CA VAL A 19 -4.11 -18.91 1.11
C VAL A 19 -3.03 -17.89 1.42
N ALA A 20 -3.13 -17.24 2.58
CA ALA A 20 -2.15 -16.25 3.01
C ALA A 20 -0.93 -16.93 3.66
N VAL A 21 0.26 -16.52 3.23
CA VAL A 21 1.55 -16.88 3.85
C VAL A 21 2.22 -15.61 4.34
N LEU A 22 2.55 -15.55 5.62
CA LEU A 22 3.27 -14.41 6.18
C LEU A 22 4.77 -14.53 5.88
N LEU A 23 5.30 -13.54 5.17
CA LEU A 23 6.74 -13.40 4.96
C LEU A 23 7.36 -12.55 6.07
N VAL A 24 8.45 -13.03 6.62
CA VAL A 24 9.21 -12.34 7.67
C VAL A 24 10.49 -11.78 7.06
N PRO A 25 10.92 -10.55 7.40
CA PRO A 25 12.17 -9.99 6.92
C PRO A 25 13.35 -10.96 7.10
N ASP A 26 14.06 -11.24 6.03
CA ASP A 26 15.26 -12.08 5.98
C ASP A 26 16.24 -11.45 4.98
N PRO A 27 17.47 -11.16 5.38
CA PRO A 27 18.48 -10.54 4.50
C PRO A 27 18.74 -11.35 3.22
N ARG A 28 18.65 -12.68 3.29
CA ARG A 28 18.84 -13.54 2.09
C ARG A 28 17.74 -13.36 1.06
N VAL A 29 16.51 -13.10 1.53
CA VAL A 29 15.38 -12.80 0.65
C VAL A 29 15.46 -11.36 0.15
N THR A 30 15.93 -10.42 0.97
CA THR A 30 16.21 -9.05 0.53
C THR A 30 17.20 -9.02 -0.64
N ASP A 31 18.27 -9.84 -0.55
CA ASP A 31 19.29 -9.95 -1.60
C ASP A 31 18.82 -10.76 -2.82
N ARG A 32 17.89 -11.71 -2.60
CA ARG A 32 17.40 -12.65 -3.61
C ARG A 32 15.89 -12.90 -3.44
N PRO A 33 15.04 -11.95 -3.85
CA PRO A 33 13.58 -12.04 -3.68
C PRO A 33 12.94 -13.29 -4.31
N GLU A 34 13.56 -13.86 -5.34
CA GLU A 34 13.11 -15.08 -6.02
C GLU A 34 12.98 -16.28 -5.07
N ILE A 35 13.73 -16.30 -3.96
CA ILE A 35 13.62 -17.37 -2.96
C ILE A 35 12.18 -17.60 -2.49
N VAL A 36 11.40 -16.54 -2.42
CA VAL A 36 9.98 -16.60 -2.02
C VAL A 36 9.03 -16.32 -3.17
N LEU A 37 9.36 -15.37 -4.08
CA LEU A 37 8.45 -14.98 -5.16
C LEU A 37 8.15 -16.11 -6.13
N ASP A 38 9.06 -17.06 -6.33
CA ASP A 38 8.85 -18.26 -7.17
C ASP A 38 7.87 -19.28 -6.53
N ARG A 39 7.32 -19.02 -5.35
CA ARG A 39 6.48 -19.93 -4.56
C ARG A 39 5.14 -19.35 -4.14
N ILE A 40 4.84 -18.17 -4.61
CA ILE A 40 3.57 -17.46 -4.34
C ILE A 40 2.97 -16.99 -5.66
N ASP A 41 1.66 -16.83 -5.70
CA ASP A 41 0.93 -16.41 -6.88
C ASP A 41 0.64 -14.91 -6.89
N GLY A 42 0.93 -14.20 -5.81
CA GLY A 42 0.81 -12.76 -5.68
C GLY A 42 1.40 -12.23 -4.39
N LEU A 43 1.76 -10.94 -4.37
CA LEU A 43 2.37 -10.25 -3.23
C LEU A 43 1.43 -9.17 -2.69
N LEU A 44 0.97 -9.33 -1.44
CA LEU A 44 0.29 -8.27 -0.69
C LEU A 44 1.29 -7.64 0.29
N VAL A 45 1.54 -6.33 0.13
CA VAL A 45 2.35 -5.54 1.06
C VAL A 45 1.42 -4.80 2.01
N ALA A 46 1.43 -5.21 3.27
CA ALA A 46 0.50 -4.75 4.30
C ALA A 46 0.85 -3.36 4.86
N GLY A 47 -0.11 -2.76 5.54
CA GLY A 47 0.07 -1.55 6.34
C GLY A 47 1.08 -1.69 7.48
N GLY A 48 1.32 -0.61 8.22
CA GLY A 48 2.22 -0.61 9.37
C GLY A 48 2.84 0.74 9.70
N SER A 49 3.96 0.70 10.44
CA SER A 49 4.75 1.86 10.85
C SER A 49 5.35 2.61 9.66
N ASP A 50 5.86 3.80 9.90
CA ASP A 50 6.42 4.67 8.85
C ASP A 50 7.61 4.03 8.13
N ILE A 51 7.82 4.42 6.89
CA ILE A 51 9.00 4.03 6.11
C ILE A 51 10.17 4.95 6.48
N ASP A 52 11.35 4.37 6.69
CA ASP A 52 12.55 5.16 7.00
C ASP A 52 12.92 6.10 5.85
N PRO A 53 13.00 7.42 6.11
CA PRO A 53 13.28 8.43 5.08
C PRO A 53 14.60 8.20 4.33
N ALA A 54 15.56 7.51 4.92
CA ALA A 54 16.80 7.16 4.25
C ALA A 54 16.58 6.25 3.03
N THR A 55 15.47 5.49 2.97
CA THR A 55 15.15 4.60 1.84
C THR A 55 14.78 5.36 0.57
N TYR A 56 14.32 6.60 0.70
CA TYR A 56 13.96 7.49 -0.44
C TYR A 56 14.79 8.79 -0.45
N GLY A 57 15.94 8.80 0.27
CA GLY A 57 16.93 9.87 0.20
C GLY A 57 16.50 11.18 0.87
N ALA A 58 15.58 11.15 1.81
CA ALA A 58 15.12 12.31 2.56
C ALA A 58 15.74 12.38 3.97
N GLY A 59 15.83 13.60 4.52
CA GLY A 59 16.08 13.80 5.93
C GLY A 59 14.86 13.39 6.76
N ARG A 60 15.08 12.93 8.00
CA ARG A 60 13.99 12.53 8.90
C ARG A 60 13.26 13.76 9.44
N ASP A 61 11.96 13.83 9.24
CA ASP A 61 11.09 14.80 9.90
C ASP A 61 10.93 14.45 11.39
N PRO A 62 10.89 15.43 12.32
CA PRO A 62 10.65 15.18 13.75
C PRO A 62 9.34 14.43 14.05
N LEU A 63 8.34 14.55 13.18
CA LEU A 63 7.03 13.92 13.32
C LEU A 63 6.93 12.54 12.63
N THR A 64 8.01 12.10 11.96
CA THR A 64 8.11 10.72 11.48
C THR A 64 8.07 9.76 12.67
N GLY A 65 7.15 8.82 12.63
CA GLY A 65 6.93 7.82 13.66
C GLY A 65 8.03 6.74 13.70
N GLU A 66 7.74 5.61 14.32
CA GLU A 66 8.66 4.48 14.41
C GLU A 66 8.90 3.87 13.01
N THR A 67 10.17 3.57 12.70
CA THR A 67 10.57 2.96 11.41
C THR A 67 11.32 1.65 11.62
N ASN A 68 11.29 0.77 10.62
CA ASN A 68 12.05 -0.48 10.62
C ASN A 68 12.77 -0.67 9.28
N LEU A 69 14.01 -0.23 9.21
CA LEU A 69 14.81 -0.24 7.98
C LEU A 69 15.02 -1.65 7.40
N GLU A 70 15.07 -2.69 8.23
CA GLU A 70 15.19 -4.08 7.75
C GLU A 70 13.92 -4.51 7.02
N ARG A 71 12.74 -4.21 7.60
CA ARG A 71 11.44 -4.43 6.97
C ARG A 71 11.30 -3.63 5.68
N ASP A 72 11.69 -2.35 5.70
CA ASP A 72 11.59 -1.47 4.54
C ASP A 72 12.39 -2.03 3.35
N ARG A 73 13.66 -2.38 3.58
CA ARG A 73 14.54 -2.94 2.53
C ARG A 73 13.99 -4.25 1.97
N PHE A 74 13.51 -5.11 2.85
CA PHE A 74 12.90 -6.39 2.48
C PHE A 74 11.67 -6.21 1.59
N GLU A 75 10.71 -5.38 2.02
CA GLU A 75 9.47 -5.16 1.27
C GLU A 75 9.70 -4.39 -0.03
N ILE A 76 10.62 -3.39 -0.05
CA ILE A 76 11.03 -2.67 -1.26
C ILE A 76 11.63 -3.63 -2.30
N ALA A 77 12.50 -4.56 -1.87
CA ALA A 77 13.11 -5.54 -2.76
C ALA A 77 12.08 -6.50 -3.34
N LEU A 78 11.16 -7.00 -2.50
CA LEU A 78 10.07 -7.88 -2.94
C LEU A 78 9.12 -7.16 -3.91
N ALA A 79 8.65 -5.95 -3.57
CA ALA A 79 7.71 -5.20 -4.40
C ALA A 79 8.30 -4.89 -5.78
N ARG A 80 9.55 -4.42 -5.83
CA ARG A 80 10.25 -4.17 -7.10
C ARG A 80 10.34 -5.42 -7.95
N ARG A 81 10.84 -6.52 -7.37
CA ARG A 81 11.05 -7.76 -8.11
C ARG A 81 9.75 -8.41 -8.55
N ALA A 82 8.71 -8.40 -7.69
CA ALA A 82 7.39 -8.92 -8.04
C ALA A 82 6.81 -8.23 -9.29
N VAL A 83 6.87 -6.89 -9.34
CA VAL A 83 6.42 -6.13 -10.51
C VAL A 83 7.27 -6.45 -11.75
N GLU A 84 8.60 -6.56 -11.62
CA GLU A 84 9.50 -6.89 -12.75
C GLU A 84 9.19 -8.24 -13.38
N ILE A 85 8.80 -9.23 -12.58
CA ILE A 85 8.48 -10.58 -13.08
C ILE A 85 6.99 -10.75 -13.45
N GLY A 86 6.18 -9.69 -13.32
CA GLY A 86 4.75 -9.70 -13.66
C GLY A 86 3.87 -10.41 -12.63
N LEU A 87 4.35 -10.59 -11.40
CA LEU A 87 3.54 -11.13 -10.32
C LEU A 87 2.51 -10.08 -9.86
N PRO A 88 1.22 -10.43 -9.63
CA PRO A 88 0.24 -9.51 -9.06
C PRO A 88 0.72 -8.90 -7.74
N VAL A 89 0.59 -7.58 -7.60
CA VAL A 89 1.00 -6.84 -6.40
C VAL A 89 -0.13 -5.95 -5.91
N LEU A 90 -0.46 -6.08 -4.63
CA LEU A 90 -1.33 -5.15 -3.90
C LEU A 90 -0.55 -4.51 -2.75
N GLY A 91 -0.44 -3.18 -2.76
CA GLY A 91 0.08 -2.40 -1.63
C GLY A 91 -1.06 -1.74 -0.86
N VAL A 92 -1.17 -1.96 0.45
CA VAL A 92 -2.21 -1.38 1.30
C VAL A 92 -1.59 -0.40 2.29
N CYS A 93 -2.08 0.83 2.32
CA CYS A 93 -1.63 1.92 3.20
C CYS A 93 -0.10 2.11 3.09
N ARG A 94 0.66 1.73 4.11
CA ARG A 94 2.12 1.72 4.02
C ARG A 94 2.63 0.89 2.82
N GLY A 95 1.93 -0.20 2.43
CA GLY A 95 2.29 -1.00 1.26
C GLY A 95 2.23 -0.25 -0.07
N MET A 96 1.28 0.67 -0.24
CA MET A 96 1.27 1.61 -1.37
C MET A 96 2.51 2.51 -1.36
N GLN A 97 2.90 3.01 -0.20
CA GLN A 97 4.08 3.85 -0.03
C GLN A 97 5.37 3.07 -0.33
N VAL A 98 5.46 1.80 0.13
CA VAL A 98 6.57 0.88 -0.23
C VAL A 98 6.65 0.70 -1.74
N LEU A 99 5.52 0.46 -2.41
CA LEU A 99 5.46 0.34 -3.86
C LEU A 99 5.99 1.61 -4.54
N ASN A 100 5.58 2.79 -4.07
CA ASN A 100 6.07 4.07 -4.59
C ASN A 100 7.59 4.22 -4.41
N VAL A 101 8.11 3.95 -3.21
CA VAL A 101 9.55 4.05 -2.88
C VAL A 101 10.36 3.02 -3.66
N ALA A 102 9.83 1.81 -3.90
CA ALA A 102 10.48 0.77 -4.70
C ALA A 102 10.83 1.23 -6.12
N PHE A 103 10.06 2.18 -6.66
CA PHE A 103 10.29 2.78 -7.97
C PHE A 103 10.87 4.21 -7.90
N GLY A 104 11.49 4.58 -6.78
CA GLY A 104 12.21 5.84 -6.61
C GLY A 104 11.32 7.05 -6.31
N GLY A 105 10.08 6.84 -5.89
CA GLY A 105 9.20 7.89 -5.38
C GLY A 105 9.60 8.38 -3.99
N THR A 106 8.95 9.46 -3.52
CA THR A 106 9.16 10.05 -2.20
C THR A 106 7.85 10.20 -1.43
N LEU A 107 7.93 10.45 -0.12
CA LEU A 107 6.78 10.57 0.76
C LEU A 107 6.74 11.94 1.45
N ILE A 108 5.53 12.42 1.70
CA ILE A 108 5.22 13.45 2.68
C ILE A 108 5.25 12.75 4.03
N GLN A 109 6.18 13.13 4.91
CA GLN A 109 6.38 12.44 6.18
C GLN A 109 5.34 12.80 7.24
N HIS A 110 4.66 13.96 7.08
CA HIS A 110 3.58 14.39 7.97
C HIS A 110 2.56 15.23 7.20
N LEU A 111 1.42 14.62 6.84
CA LEU A 111 0.37 15.26 6.05
C LEU A 111 -0.24 16.50 6.72
N PRO A 112 -0.47 16.54 8.05
CA PRO A 112 -1.05 17.71 8.70
C PRO A 112 -0.25 19.00 8.48
N ASP A 113 1.07 18.93 8.40
CA ASP A 113 1.92 20.09 8.10
C ASP A 113 1.73 20.61 6.68
N ARG A 114 1.38 19.72 5.75
CA ARG A 114 1.17 20.05 4.33
C ARG A 114 -0.26 20.52 4.04
N TYR A 115 -1.26 19.85 4.63
CA TYR A 115 -2.67 20.03 4.32
C TYR A 115 -3.44 20.82 5.39
N GLY A 116 -2.88 20.96 6.61
CA GLY A 116 -3.48 21.75 7.69
C GLY A 116 -4.62 21.05 8.43
N HIS A 117 -4.78 19.73 8.26
CA HIS A 117 -5.82 18.92 8.94
C HIS A 117 -5.36 17.48 9.20
N GLU A 118 -6.05 16.81 10.13
CA GLU A 118 -5.84 15.41 10.52
C GLU A 118 -6.83 14.44 9.81
N GLY A 119 -7.44 14.82 8.69
CA GLY A 119 -8.55 14.10 8.06
C GLY A 119 -8.25 12.65 7.69
N HIS A 120 -6.97 12.32 7.40
CA HIS A 120 -6.55 10.96 7.08
C HIS A 120 -6.28 10.07 8.31
N ARG A 121 -6.25 10.64 9.51
CA ARG A 121 -6.07 9.91 10.78
C ARG A 121 -6.64 10.70 11.96
N PRO A 122 -7.96 10.96 11.99
CA PRO A 122 -8.58 11.79 13.02
C PRO A 122 -8.41 11.20 14.43
N THR A 123 -8.41 9.86 14.54
CA THR A 123 -8.22 9.16 15.81
C THR A 123 -7.12 8.12 15.67
N PRO A 124 -5.90 8.35 16.23
CA PRO A 124 -4.84 7.35 16.19
C PRO A 124 -5.26 6.01 16.81
N GLY A 125 -5.03 4.90 16.09
CA GLY A 125 -5.38 3.55 16.52
C GLY A 125 -6.85 3.15 16.33
N SER A 126 -7.66 3.97 15.64
CA SER A 126 -9.07 3.69 15.35
C SER A 126 -9.44 4.16 13.95
N PHE A 127 -10.41 3.47 13.33
CA PHE A 127 -11.06 3.92 12.09
C PHE A 127 -12.31 4.79 12.35
N GLU A 128 -12.65 5.08 13.62
CA GLU A 128 -13.82 5.89 13.95
C GLU A 128 -13.68 7.32 13.40
N GLY A 129 -14.63 7.72 12.56
CA GLY A 129 -14.65 9.04 11.91
C GLY A 129 -13.58 9.24 10.83
N SER A 130 -12.94 8.18 10.35
CA SER A 130 -11.88 8.22 9.36
C SER A 130 -12.36 7.97 7.92
N GLU A 131 -13.67 7.91 7.70
CA GLU A 131 -14.24 7.74 6.37
C GLU A 131 -14.05 9.01 5.55
N HIS A 132 -13.55 8.84 4.32
CA HIS A 132 -13.58 9.89 3.32
C HIS A 132 -13.73 9.31 1.90
N ASP A 133 -14.17 10.16 0.97
CA ASP A 133 -14.38 9.78 -0.41
C ASP A 133 -13.08 9.93 -1.21
N VAL A 134 -12.81 8.92 -2.05
CA VAL A 134 -11.72 8.91 -3.03
C VAL A 134 -12.31 8.93 -4.43
N ARG A 135 -11.98 9.97 -5.21
CA ARG A 135 -12.31 10.03 -6.63
C ARG A 135 -11.32 9.18 -7.42
N LEU A 136 -11.85 8.23 -8.20
CA LEU A 136 -11.07 7.31 -9.02
C LEU A 136 -11.10 7.71 -10.50
N GLU A 137 -9.98 7.54 -11.18
CA GLU A 137 -9.83 7.81 -12.62
C GLU A 137 -10.62 6.79 -13.44
N GLU A 138 -11.47 7.26 -14.35
CA GLU A 138 -12.27 6.38 -15.20
C GLU A 138 -11.37 5.46 -16.06
N GLY A 139 -11.68 4.17 -16.08
CA GLY A 139 -10.91 3.16 -16.80
C GLY A 139 -9.63 2.68 -16.11
N SER A 140 -9.30 3.25 -14.94
CA SER A 140 -8.20 2.76 -14.11
C SER A 140 -8.50 1.38 -13.50
N LEU A 141 -7.45 0.69 -13.07
CA LEU A 141 -7.59 -0.57 -12.33
C LEU A 141 -8.37 -0.33 -11.02
N ALA A 142 -8.08 0.75 -10.29
CA ALA A 142 -8.77 1.10 -9.05
C ALA A 142 -10.28 1.31 -9.28
N ALA A 143 -10.68 2.09 -10.30
CA ALA A 143 -12.09 2.32 -10.64
C ALA A 143 -12.79 1.04 -11.11
N ASN A 144 -12.11 0.21 -11.90
CA ASN A 144 -12.66 -1.06 -12.37
C ASN A 144 -12.87 -2.05 -11.20
N VAL A 145 -11.96 -2.06 -10.24
CA VAL A 145 -12.05 -2.90 -9.03
C VAL A 145 -13.17 -2.40 -8.11
N ALA A 146 -13.24 -1.08 -7.87
CA ALA A 146 -14.28 -0.49 -7.03
C ALA A 146 -15.69 -0.57 -7.67
N GLY A 147 -15.74 -0.58 -9.01
CA GLY A 147 -17.01 -0.54 -9.75
C GLY A 147 -17.70 0.82 -9.76
N GLU A 148 -17.01 1.88 -9.33
CA GLU A 148 -17.53 3.24 -9.19
C GLU A 148 -16.43 4.29 -9.36
N SER A 149 -16.81 5.55 -9.59
CA SER A 149 -15.88 6.66 -9.78
C SER A 149 -15.57 7.45 -8.51
N VAL A 150 -16.37 7.27 -7.46
CA VAL A 150 -16.14 7.80 -6.12
C VAL A 150 -16.37 6.67 -5.14
N HIS A 151 -15.36 6.35 -4.35
CA HIS A 151 -15.35 5.23 -3.42
C HIS A 151 -15.16 5.74 -1.99
N SER A 152 -16.08 5.39 -1.08
CA SER A 152 -15.95 5.71 0.34
C SER A 152 -14.99 4.72 1.00
N THR A 153 -14.04 5.23 1.76
CA THR A 153 -12.87 4.45 2.23
C THR A 153 -12.56 4.73 3.70
N LEU A 154 -11.99 3.74 4.38
CA LEU A 154 -11.50 3.87 5.76
C LEU A 154 -10.02 4.24 5.78
N GLN A 155 -9.68 5.36 6.41
CA GLN A 155 -8.32 5.90 6.44
C GLN A 155 -7.67 5.79 7.81
N HIS A 156 -6.36 5.54 7.83
CA HIS A 156 -5.57 5.60 9.06
C HIS A 156 -4.09 5.82 8.75
N HIS A 157 -3.75 6.98 8.17
CA HIS A 157 -2.36 7.32 7.84
C HIS A 157 -2.06 8.81 8.04
N HIS A 158 -0.83 9.15 8.37
CA HIS A 158 -0.35 10.52 8.44
C HIS A 158 0.79 10.83 7.47
N GLN A 159 1.18 9.82 6.70
CA GLN A 159 2.11 9.95 5.58
C GLN A 159 1.38 9.68 4.27
N GLY A 160 1.91 10.22 3.17
CA GLY A 160 1.34 10.02 1.84
C GLY A 160 2.39 10.19 0.76
N ILE A 161 2.00 9.99 -0.51
CA ILE A 161 2.91 10.17 -1.64
C ILE A 161 3.19 11.66 -1.86
N ASP A 162 4.48 12.01 -2.01
CA ASP A 162 4.95 13.32 -2.44
C ASP A 162 5.25 13.31 -3.95
N ARG A 163 6.20 12.49 -4.38
CA ARG A 163 6.55 12.28 -5.78
C ARG A 163 6.38 10.82 -6.17
N LEU A 164 5.70 10.59 -7.29
CA LEU A 164 5.51 9.24 -7.82
C LEU A 164 6.83 8.61 -8.28
N GLY A 165 6.93 7.31 -8.08
CA GLY A 165 7.98 6.46 -8.60
C GLY A 165 7.89 6.28 -10.11
N GLU A 166 8.98 5.88 -10.73
CA GLU A 166 9.09 5.71 -12.19
C GLU A 166 8.11 4.65 -12.71
N GLY A 167 7.30 5.04 -13.70
CA GLY A 167 6.30 4.20 -14.35
C GLY A 167 5.04 3.94 -13.51
N LEU A 168 4.91 4.57 -12.34
CA LEU A 168 3.67 4.61 -11.58
C LEU A 168 2.83 5.82 -11.97
N VAL A 169 1.52 5.68 -11.92
CA VAL A 169 0.54 6.76 -12.11
C VAL A 169 -0.41 6.81 -10.92
N ALA A 170 -0.83 8.00 -10.51
CA ALA A 170 -1.91 8.16 -9.57
C ALA A 170 -3.24 8.01 -10.30
N THR A 171 -4.16 7.23 -9.74
CA THR A 171 -5.47 6.93 -10.31
C THR A 171 -6.62 7.09 -9.31
N GLY A 172 -6.30 7.52 -8.08
CA GLY A 172 -7.28 7.90 -7.07
C GLY A 172 -6.78 9.07 -6.22
N TRP A 173 -7.69 9.95 -5.84
CA TRP A 173 -7.38 11.15 -5.04
C TRP A 173 -8.45 11.39 -3.99
N ALA A 174 -8.05 11.73 -2.77
CA ALA A 174 -8.97 12.22 -1.75
C ALA A 174 -9.77 13.42 -2.30
N VAL A 175 -11.08 13.40 -2.09
CA VAL A 175 -11.97 14.45 -2.62
C VAL A 175 -11.69 15.80 -1.95
N ASP A 176 -11.34 15.77 -0.65
CA ASP A 176 -11.21 16.98 0.17
C ASP A 176 -9.94 17.77 -0.12
N ASP A 177 -8.81 17.11 -0.36
CA ASP A 177 -7.51 17.78 -0.46
C ASP A 177 -6.66 17.38 -1.69
N GLY A 178 -7.11 16.35 -2.44
CA GLY A 178 -6.44 15.90 -3.65
C GLY A 178 -5.19 15.05 -3.41
N LEU A 179 -4.95 14.57 -2.17
CA LEU A 179 -3.88 13.62 -1.91
C LEU A 179 -4.06 12.36 -2.77
N ALA A 180 -2.96 11.83 -3.32
CA ALA A 180 -2.99 10.58 -4.06
C ALA A 180 -3.29 9.40 -3.12
N GLU A 181 -4.40 8.72 -3.38
CA GLU A 181 -4.95 7.61 -2.59
C GLU A 181 -4.91 6.27 -3.32
N ALA A 182 -4.73 6.26 -4.65
CA ALA A 182 -4.48 5.06 -5.43
C ALA A 182 -3.38 5.30 -6.46
N ILE A 183 -2.53 4.29 -6.64
CA ILE A 183 -1.48 4.26 -7.66
C ILE A 183 -1.48 2.93 -8.39
N GLU A 184 -1.10 2.97 -9.66
CA GLU A 184 -1.01 1.81 -10.53
C GLU A 184 0.26 1.84 -11.37
N ARG A 185 0.64 0.67 -11.92
CA ARG A 185 1.64 0.59 -13.00
C ARG A 185 0.97 0.13 -14.29
N PRO A 186 0.66 1.03 -15.22
CA PRO A 186 0.01 0.66 -16.48
C PRO A 186 0.80 -0.39 -17.27
N GLY A 187 0.09 -1.40 -17.78
CA GLY A 187 0.70 -2.45 -18.59
C GLY A 187 1.44 -3.55 -17.83
N ALA A 188 1.47 -3.51 -16.49
CA ALA A 188 2.16 -4.49 -15.65
C ALA A 188 1.20 -5.55 -15.04
N GLY A 189 0.01 -5.75 -15.61
CA GLY A 189 -1.00 -6.63 -15.02
C GLY A 189 -1.63 -6.00 -13.76
N PHE A 190 -1.86 -6.80 -12.72
CA PHE A 190 -2.42 -6.30 -11.46
C PHE A 190 -1.31 -5.73 -10.58
N VAL A 191 -1.08 -4.43 -10.67
CA VAL A 191 -0.19 -3.69 -9.78
C VAL A 191 -0.96 -2.46 -9.27
N LEU A 192 -1.47 -2.56 -8.04
CA LEU A 192 -2.32 -1.58 -7.39
C LEU A 192 -1.78 -1.25 -6.01
N GLY A 193 -1.67 0.03 -5.70
CA GLY A 193 -1.48 0.53 -4.34
C GLY A 193 -2.68 1.36 -3.94
N VAL A 194 -3.22 1.13 -2.75
CA VAL A 194 -4.30 1.92 -2.15
C VAL A 194 -3.86 2.45 -0.79
N GLN A 195 -4.15 3.70 -0.49
CA GLN A 195 -3.72 4.33 0.77
C GLN A 195 -4.68 3.98 1.91
N TRP A 196 -5.93 3.69 1.60
CA TRP A 196 -6.96 3.24 2.55
C TRP A 196 -6.79 1.77 2.97
N HIS A 197 -7.68 1.31 3.86
CA HIS A 197 -7.63 0.00 4.49
C HIS A 197 -8.78 -0.92 4.02
N PRO A 198 -8.66 -1.57 2.84
CA PRO A 198 -9.69 -2.49 2.33
C PRO A 198 -9.86 -3.74 3.21
N GLU A 199 -8.87 -4.10 4.01
CA GLU A 199 -8.96 -5.23 4.96
C GLU A 199 -9.88 -4.93 6.14
N ALA A 200 -10.05 -3.66 6.50
CA ALA A 200 -10.94 -3.22 7.57
C ALA A 200 -12.40 -3.11 7.13
N ASP A 201 -12.66 -3.11 5.80
CA ASP A 201 -13.99 -3.10 5.22
C ASP A 201 -14.34 -4.48 4.63
N ALA A 202 -15.30 -5.17 5.26
CA ALA A 202 -15.75 -6.48 4.79
C ALA A 202 -16.43 -6.44 3.41
N GLY A 203 -16.91 -5.28 2.97
CA GLY A 203 -17.56 -5.05 1.68
C GLY A 203 -16.57 -4.67 0.56
N SER A 204 -15.33 -4.34 0.89
CA SER A 204 -14.34 -3.90 -0.10
C SER A 204 -14.00 -4.98 -1.13
N PRO A 205 -14.06 -4.68 -2.44
CA PRO A 205 -13.73 -5.64 -3.49
C PRO A 205 -12.22 -5.77 -3.74
N VAL A 206 -11.39 -4.90 -3.17
CA VAL A 206 -9.96 -4.73 -3.55
C VAL A 206 -9.15 -6.01 -3.34
N ILE A 207 -9.24 -6.63 -2.14
CA ILE A 207 -8.49 -7.86 -1.85
C ILE A 207 -9.05 -9.04 -2.65
N GLY A 208 -10.37 -9.06 -2.92
CA GLY A 208 -11.00 -10.06 -3.78
C GLY A 208 -10.44 -10.00 -5.20
N ALA A 209 -10.40 -8.84 -5.81
CA ALA A 209 -9.87 -8.63 -7.15
C ALA A 209 -8.37 -8.98 -7.24
N PHE A 210 -7.59 -8.67 -6.20
CA PHE A 210 -6.18 -9.10 -6.13
C PHE A 210 -6.05 -10.63 -6.12
N VAL A 211 -6.82 -11.34 -5.29
CA VAL A 211 -6.80 -12.81 -5.22
C VAL A 211 -7.24 -13.43 -6.55
N ASP A 212 -8.21 -12.83 -7.24
CA ASP A 212 -8.64 -13.30 -8.57
C ASP A 212 -7.53 -13.12 -9.64
N ALA A 213 -6.75 -12.04 -9.53
CA ALA A 213 -5.60 -11.81 -10.42
C ALA A 213 -4.43 -12.78 -10.17
N CYS A 214 -4.39 -13.46 -9.02
CA CYS A 214 -3.39 -14.48 -8.68
C CYS A 214 -3.71 -15.88 -9.24
N ARG A 215 -4.84 -16.06 -9.93
CA ARG A 215 -5.29 -17.34 -10.50
C ARG A 215 -4.95 -17.43 -11.99
#